data_639d33028659472d3dab7f2968cc1137
#
_entry.id   639d33028659472d3dab7f2968cc1137
#
_cell.length_a   1.000
_cell.length_b   1.000
_cell.length_c   1.000
_cell.angle_alpha   90.00
_cell.angle_beta   90.00
_cell.angle_gamma   90.00
#
_symmetry.space_group_name_H-M   'P 1'
#
loop_
_entity.id
_entity.type
_entity.pdbx_description
1 polymer ?
#
loop_
_entity_poly.entity_id
_entity_poly.type
_entity_poly.pdbx_seq_one_letter_code
_entity_poly.pdbx_strand_id
1 'polypeptide(L)'
;NKMRAVFMGTPEFAVPTLQALIDHHEVLAVVTQPDKQRGRGKKMQFPPVKEKAVEYDIPVYQPQRARDEEFIEELKKINPDVIVVVAYGQILPESILNIPKYGCINVHGSLLPKYRGAAPIQWAVLDGEEKTGITTMYMEKGLDTGDMIDKAEVVLDEKETAGSLHDKLMVLGADLLLETLKKLEDGTAVRKKQND
;
A
#
# COMPACT_ATOMS: atom_id res chain seq x y z
N ASN A 1 12.17 -17.68 -1.31
CA ASN A 1 12.40 -16.96 -2.56
C ASN A 1 11.99 -15.50 -2.41
N LYS A 2 12.84 -14.62 -2.92
CA LYS A 2 12.60 -13.19 -2.85
C LYS A 2 12.00 -12.66 -4.13
N MET A 3 10.91 -11.91 -4.00
CA MET A 3 10.36 -11.17 -5.13
C MET A 3 11.10 -9.85 -5.29
N ARG A 4 11.21 -9.40 -6.53
CA ARG A 4 11.72 -8.07 -6.87
C ARG A 4 10.53 -7.11 -6.85
N ALA A 5 10.52 -6.20 -5.89
CA ALA A 5 9.35 -5.36 -5.62
C ALA A 5 9.65 -3.87 -5.77
N VAL A 6 8.67 -3.13 -6.22
CA VAL A 6 8.60 -1.68 -6.10
C VAL A 6 7.51 -1.36 -5.09
N PHE A 7 7.78 -0.46 -4.16
CA PHE A 7 6.82 -0.06 -3.14
C PHE A 7 6.34 1.36 -3.39
N MET A 8 5.03 1.55 -3.36
CA MET A 8 4.41 2.87 -3.50
C MET A 8 3.59 3.19 -2.26
N GLY A 9 3.96 4.23 -1.55
CA GLY A 9 3.26 4.63 -0.34
C GLY A 9 3.82 5.95 0.17
N THR A 10 3.09 6.60 1.07
CA THR A 10 3.45 7.94 1.52
C THR A 10 3.48 8.06 3.05
N PRO A 11 2.37 7.82 3.79
CA PRO A 11 2.31 8.10 5.22
C PRO A 11 2.88 6.98 6.08
N GLU A 12 2.91 7.24 7.38
CA GLU A 12 3.37 6.29 8.39
C GLU A 12 2.66 4.94 8.32
N PHE A 13 1.38 4.92 7.96
CA PHE A 13 0.61 3.69 7.83
C PHE A 13 1.29 2.67 6.91
N ALA A 14 1.99 3.14 5.89
CA ALA A 14 2.66 2.29 4.90
C ALA A 14 4.04 1.80 5.37
N VAL A 15 4.64 2.42 6.39
CA VAL A 15 6.03 2.14 6.80
C VAL A 15 6.24 0.69 7.26
N PRO A 16 5.39 0.10 8.13
CA PRO A 16 5.60 -1.30 8.53
C PRO A 16 5.55 -2.29 7.37
N THR A 17 4.69 -2.03 6.37
CA THR A 17 4.63 -2.87 5.17
C THR A 17 5.92 -2.77 4.36
N LEU A 18 6.44 -1.56 4.19
CA LEU A 18 7.74 -1.37 3.53
C LEU A 18 8.85 -2.09 4.28
N GLN A 19 8.89 -1.97 5.61
CA GLN A 19 9.89 -2.66 6.44
C GLN A 19 9.81 -4.18 6.24
N ALA A 20 8.60 -4.74 6.21
CA ALA A 20 8.41 -6.17 5.97
C ALA A 20 8.96 -6.60 4.60
N LEU A 21 8.73 -5.78 3.57
CA LEU A 21 9.29 -6.04 2.24
C LEU A 21 10.83 -5.98 2.25
N ILE A 22 11.40 -5.01 2.92
CA ILE A 22 12.86 -4.88 3.03
C ILE A 22 13.46 -6.12 3.71
N ASP A 23 12.82 -6.60 4.78
CA ASP A 23 13.31 -7.74 5.56
C ASP A 23 13.18 -9.08 4.83
N HIS A 24 12.19 -9.24 3.96
CA HIS A 24 11.86 -10.54 3.36
C HIS A 24 11.97 -10.61 1.84
N HIS A 25 12.05 -9.48 1.17
CA HIS A 25 12.10 -9.42 -0.29
C HIS A 25 13.15 -8.40 -0.76
N GLU A 26 13.29 -8.24 -2.07
CA GLU A 26 14.20 -7.24 -2.64
C GLU A 26 13.39 -6.02 -3.07
N VAL A 27 13.59 -4.88 -2.40
CA VAL A 27 12.94 -3.63 -2.75
C VAL A 27 13.83 -2.84 -3.70
N LEU A 28 13.43 -2.74 -4.96
CA LEU A 28 14.22 -2.09 -6.01
C LEU A 28 14.08 -0.59 -6.02
N ALA A 29 12.93 -0.09 -5.64
CA ALA A 29 12.64 1.33 -5.60
C ALA A 29 11.43 1.60 -4.71
N VAL A 30 11.34 2.82 -4.22
CA VAL A 30 10.22 3.32 -3.43
C VAL A 30 9.66 4.55 -4.13
N VAL A 31 8.35 4.63 -4.25
CA VAL A 31 7.65 5.75 -4.87
C VAL A 31 6.76 6.41 -3.82
N THR A 32 6.91 7.71 -3.64
CA THR A 32 6.10 8.48 -2.69
C THR A 32 5.55 9.72 -3.36
N GLN A 33 4.59 10.36 -2.68
CA GLN A 33 4.18 11.69 -3.04
C GLN A 33 5.36 12.67 -2.85
N PRO A 34 5.35 13.79 -3.57
CA PRO A 34 6.41 14.81 -3.42
C PRO A 34 6.54 15.32 -1.99
N ASP A 35 7.74 15.75 -1.63
CA ASP A 35 8.00 16.37 -0.32
C ASP A 35 7.09 17.58 -0.14
N LYS A 36 6.65 17.81 1.09
CA LYS A 36 5.79 18.94 1.42
C LYS A 36 6.49 19.92 2.34
N GLN A 37 6.21 21.20 2.13
CA GLN A 37 6.62 22.23 3.08
C GLN A 37 5.72 22.16 4.31
N ARG A 38 6.30 22.12 5.50
CA ARG A 38 5.56 22.09 6.75
C ARG A 38 6.14 23.08 7.76
N GLY A 39 5.24 23.64 8.55
CA GLY A 39 5.58 24.49 9.69
C GLY A 39 6.07 25.87 9.31
N ARG A 40 6.43 26.64 10.34
CA ARG A 40 7.02 27.97 10.20
C ARG A 40 8.42 27.83 9.61
N GLY A 41 8.76 28.67 8.66
CA GLY A 41 10.05 28.60 7.97
C GLY A 41 10.02 27.75 6.71
N LYS A 42 8.91 27.12 6.40
CA LYS A 42 8.68 26.38 5.15
C LYS A 42 9.73 25.33 4.85
N LYS A 43 10.15 24.58 5.87
CA LYS A 43 11.10 23.48 5.69
C LYS A 43 10.44 22.33 4.95
N MET A 44 11.16 21.76 3.98
CA MET A 44 10.69 20.57 3.28
C MET A 44 10.77 19.37 4.23
N GLN A 45 9.68 18.61 4.27
CA GLN A 45 9.62 17.41 5.09
C GLN A 45 9.40 16.19 4.19
N PHE A 46 10.20 15.16 4.40
CA PHE A 46 10.06 13.90 3.69
C PHE A 46 8.82 13.15 4.18
N PRO A 47 8.07 12.51 3.28
CA PRO A 47 7.08 11.53 3.72
C PRO A 47 7.75 10.42 4.55
N PRO A 48 7.05 9.85 5.54
CA PRO A 48 7.61 8.76 6.36
C PRO A 48 8.18 7.59 5.55
N VAL A 49 7.52 7.22 4.46
CA VAL A 49 8.00 6.15 3.57
C VAL A 49 9.34 6.53 2.93
N LYS A 50 9.51 7.78 2.53
CA LYS A 50 10.80 8.25 1.97
C LYS A 50 11.90 8.18 3.01
N GLU A 51 11.61 8.59 4.26
CA GLU A 51 12.61 8.52 5.35
C GLU A 51 13.12 7.09 5.53
N LYS A 52 12.21 6.11 5.51
CA LYS A 52 12.58 4.71 5.62
C LYS A 52 13.42 4.24 4.44
N ALA A 53 13.05 4.62 3.22
CA ALA A 53 13.80 4.25 2.02
C ALA A 53 15.21 4.83 2.03
N VAL A 54 15.36 6.08 2.44
CA VAL A 54 16.68 6.73 2.55
C VAL A 54 17.56 6.01 3.58
N GLU A 55 16.97 5.60 4.70
CA GLU A 55 17.70 4.86 5.74
C GLU A 55 18.33 3.57 5.20
N TYR A 56 17.68 2.92 4.24
CA TYR A 56 18.16 1.67 3.63
C TYR A 56 18.81 1.86 2.25
N ASP A 57 19.10 3.10 1.88
CA ASP A 57 19.72 3.43 0.58
C ASP A 57 18.93 2.92 -0.64
N ILE A 58 17.61 2.91 -0.53
CA ILE A 58 16.72 2.49 -1.62
C ILE A 58 16.41 3.71 -2.50
N PRO A 59 16.52 3.59 -3.85
CA PRO A 59 16.16 4.70 -4.73
C PRO A 59 14.72 5.16 -4.54
N VAL A 60 14.51 6.48 -4.48
CA VAL A 60 13.20 7.09 -4.26
C VAL A 60 12.78 7.88 -5.50
N TYR A 61 11.56 7.66 -5.95
CA TYR A 61 10.92 8.39 -7.05
C TYR A 61 9.73 9.17 -6.50
N GLN A 62 9.61 10.43 -6.88
CA GLN A 62 8.54 11.31 -6.38
C GLN A 62 7.88 12.06 -7.54
N PRO A 63 7.28 11.35 -8.51
CA PRO A 63 6.64 12.01 -9.64
C PRO A 63 5.47 12.86 -9.16
N GLN A 64 5.27 14.01 -9.79
CA GLN A 64 4.11 14.85 -9.52
C GLN A 64 2.82 14.10 -9.88
N ARG A 65 2.88 13.33 -10.95
CA ARG A 65 1.76 12.50 -11.41
C ARG A 65 2.28 11.11 -11.81
N ALA A 66 1.66 10.08 -11.28
CA ALA A 66 2.04 8.71 -11.61
C ALA A 66 1.92 8.41 -13.10
N ARG A 67 1.07 9.13 -13.83
CA ARG A 67 0.87 8.98 -15.27
C ARG A 67 1.96 9.63 -16.13
N ASP A 68 2.95 10.29 -15.53
CA ASP A 68 4.03 10.91 -16.28
C ASP A 68 4.82 9.84 -17.05
N GLU A 69 4.99 10.04 -18.35
CA GLU A 69 5.62 9.05 -19.22
C GLU A 69 7.06 8.74 -18.82
N GLU A 70 7.81 9.74 -18.40
CA GLU A 70 9.18 9.57 -17.94
C GLU A 70 9.26 8.62 -16.74
N PHE A 71 8.35 8.77 -15.79
CA PHE A 71 8.25 7.90 -14.64
C PHE A 71 7.88 6.47 -15.04
N ILE A 72 6.89 6.32 -15.92
CA ILE A 72 6.44 5.02 -16.42
C ILE A 72 7.59 4.29 -17.11
N GLU A 73 8.38 4.99 -17.93
CA GLU A 73 9.54 4.38 -18.59
C GLU A 73 10.59 3.91 -17.59
N GLU A 74 10.81 4.67 -16.51
CA GLU A 74 11.71 4.23 -15.42
C GLU A 74 11.22 2.96 -14.77
N LEU A 75 9.91 2.86 -14.48
CA LEU A 75 9.32 1.63 -13.91
C LEU A 75 9.48 0.44 -14.85
N LYS A 76 9.31 0.63 -16.14
CA LYS A 76 9.50 -0.44 -17.13
C LYS A 76 10.94 -0.93 -17.14
N LYS A 77 11.91 -0.04 -17.00
CA LYS A 77 13.33 -0.41 -16.93
C LYS A 77 13.64 -1.21 -15.67
N ILE A 78 13.04 -0.83 -14.54
CA ILE A 78 13.18 -1.56 -13.27
C ILE A 78 12.60 -2.97 -13.41
N ASN A 79 11.50 -3.11 -14.13
CA ASN A 79 10.84 -4.39 -14.42
C ASN A 79 10.59 -5.22 -13.14
N PRO A 80 9.81 -4.72 -12.19
CA PRO A 80 9.55 -5.45 -10.95
C PRO A 80 8.64 -6.66 -11.15
N ASP A 81 8.76 -7.64 -10.26
CA ASP A 81 7.85 -8.78 -10.24
C ASP A 81 6.48 -8.39 -9.69
N VAL A 82 6.47 -7.48 -8.72
CA VAL A 82 5.26 -7.01 -8.06
C VAL A 82 5.42 -5.52 -7.68
N ILE A 83 4.32 -4.79 -7.72
CA ILE A 83 4.25 -3.44 -7.15
C ILE A 83 3.30 -3.51 -5.97
N VAL A 84 3.77 -3.11 -4.79
CA VAL A 84 2.97 -3.08 -3.57
C VAL A 84 2.58 -1.64 -3.29
N VAL A 85 1.29 -1.37 -3.12
CA VAL A 85 0.75 -0.02 -2.93
C VAL A 85 0.03 0.06 -1.58
N VAL A 86 0.45 1.00 -0.74
CA VAL A 86 -0.18 1.25 0.55
C VAL A 86 -0.29 2.76 0.74
N ALA A 87 -1.50 3.29 0.64
CA ALA A 87 -1.76 4.72 0.84
C ALA A 87 -0.81 5.62 0.03
N TYR A 88 -0.68 5.34 -1.26
CA TYR A 88 0.18 6.13 -2.14
C TYR A 88 -0.37 7.53 -2.38
N GLY A 89 -1.66 7.64 -2.64
CA GLY A 89 -2.33 8.93 -2.82
C GLY A 89 -2.55 9.36 -4.26
N GLN A 90 -2.27 8.50 -5.23
CA GLN A 90 -2.54 8.74 -6.65
C GLN A 90 -3.13 7.50 -7.31
N ILE A 91 -3.98 7.71 -8.31
CA ILE A 91 -4.52 6.63 -9.13
C ILE A 91 -3.44 6.18 -10.11
N LEU A 92 -3.26 4.87 -10.26
CA LEU A 92 -2.28 4.30 -11.18
C LEU A 92 -2.93 4.07 -12.55
N PRO A 93 -2.27 4.52 -13.64
CA PRO A 93 -2.76 4.24 -15.00
C PRO A 93 -2.55 2.76 -15.37
N GLU A 94 -3.30 2.27 -16.35
CA GLU A 94 -3.17 0.90 -16.83
C GLU A 94 -1.76 0.55 -17.27
N SER A 95 -1.03 1.51 -17.83
CA SER A 95 0.35 1.31 -18.24
C SER A 95 1.27 0.88 -17.08
N ILE A 96 0.97 1.35 -15.86
CA ILE A 96 1.71 0.90 -14.66
C ILE A 96 1.14 -0.43 -14.16
N LEU A 97 -0.19 -0.58 -14.15
CA LEU A 97 -0.84 -1.80 -13.64
C LEU A 97 -0.39 -3.05 -14.39
N ASN A 98 -0.02 -2.91 -15.66
CA ASN A 98 0.38 -4.03 -16.52
C ASN A 98 1.88 -4.33 -16.51
N ILE A 99 2.69 -3.54 -15.82
CA ILE A 99 4.14 -3.75 -15.79
C ILE A 99 4.53 -5.02 -15.01
N PRO A 100 4.09 -5.19 -13.73
CA PRO A 100 4.61 -6.30 -12.94
C PRO A 100 3.95 -7.63 -13.27
N LYS A 101 4.74 -8.69 -13.23
CA LYS A 101 4.30 -10.06 -13.50
C LYS A 101 3.15 -10.49 -12.58
N TYR A 102 3.24 -10.16 -11.29
CA TYR A 102 2.22 -10.51 -10.31
C TYR A 102 1.20 -9.40 -10.06
N GLY A 103 1.28 -8.32 -10.83
CA GLY A 103 0.34 -7.20 -10.72
C GLY A 103 0.70 -6.19 -9.64
N CYS A 104 -0.21 -5.26 -9.45
CA CYS A 104 -0.10 -4.25 -8.40
C CYS A 104 -1.03 -4.65 -7.26
N ILE A 105 -0.48 -4.82 -6.08
CA ILE A 105 -1.21 -5.30 -4.91
C ILE A 105 -1.36 -4.15 -3.92
N ASN A 106 -2.60 -3.86 -3.55
CA ASN A 106 -2.92 -2.81 -2.59
C ASN A 106 -3.24 -3.43 -1.23
N VAL A 107 -2.75 -2.78 -0.17
CA VAL A 107 -3.12 -3.11 1.20
C VAL A 107 -4.08 -2.02 1.66
N HIS A 108 -5.35 -2.36 1.81
CA HIS A 108 -6.41 -1.40 2.15
C HIS A 108 -6.87 -1.58 3.60
N GLY A 109 -7.05 -0.45 4.30
CA GLY A 109 -7.36 -0.42 5.73
C GLY A 109 -8.84 -0.64 6.06
N SER A 110 -9.49 -1.61 5.43
CA SER A 110 -10.86 -2.02 5.74
C SER A 110 -11.11 -3.45 5.28
N LEU A 111 -12.24 -4.02 5.71
CA LEU A 111 -12.74 -5.28 5.18
C LEU A 111 -13.60 -4.95 3.94
N LEU A 112 -12.96 -4.89 2.77
CA LEU A 112 -13.67 -4.58 1.53
C LEU A 112 -14.85 -5.54 1.28
N PRO A 113 -15.95 -5.10 0.67
CA PRO A 113 -16.14 -3.82 -0.02
C PRO A 113 -16.51 -2.63 0.87
N LYS A 114 -16.52 -2.79 2.20
CA LYS A 114 -16.78 -1.66 3.10
C LYS A 114 -15.65 -0.64 3.02
N TYR A 115 -16.03 0.63 3.04
CA TYR A 115 -15.09 1.77 3.11
C TYR A 115 -14.05 1.79 1.99
N ARG A 116 -14.50 1.63 0.76
CA ARG A 116 -13.67 1.92 -0.42
C ARG A 116 -13.28 3.40 -0.38
N GLY A 117 -12.11 3.71 -0.92
CA GLY A 117 -11.64 5.10 -1.02
C GLY A 117 -10.88 5.57 0.21
N ALA A 118 -10.96 6.86 0.50
CA ALA A 118 -10.16 7.50 1.54
C ALA A 118 -10.74 7.32 2.95
N ALA A 119 -9.87 7.36 3.95
CA ALA A 119 -10.20 7.40 5.38
C ALA A 119 -11.02 6.21 5.92
N PRO A 120 -10.73 4.96 5.51
CA PRO A 120 -11.52 3.81 5.98
C PRO A 120 -11.44 3.60 7.50
N ILE A 121 -10.31 3.92 8.12
CA ILE A 121 -10.10 3.75 9.56
C ILE A 121 -11.00 4.71 10.34
N GLN A 122 -11.01 5.98 9.96
CA GLN A 122 -11.82 7.00 10.60
C GLN A 122 -13.32 6.67 10.50
N TRP A 123 -13.75 6.23 9.31
CA TRP A 123 -15.16 5.86 9.11
C TRP A 123 -15.57 4.65 9.93
N ALA A 124 -14.69 3.64 10.07
CA ALA A 124 -14.99 2.45 10.88
C ALA A 124 -15.23 2.85 12.35
N VAL A 125 -14.41 3.75 12.89
CA VAL A 125 -14.58 4.24 14.27
C VAL A 125 -15.84 5.08 14.40
N LEU A 126 -16.08 6.02 13.47
CA LEU A 126 -17.27 6.89 13.49
C LEU A 126 -18.57 6.11 13.41
N ASP A 127 -18.60 5.05 12.59
CA ASP A 127 -19.80 4.23 12.41
C ASP A 127 -20.03 3.23 13.55
N GLY A 128 -19.09 3.15 14.51
CA GLY A 128 -19.21 2.23 15.63
C GLY A 128 -19.14 0.77 15.23
N GLU A 129 -18.33 0.44 14.24
CA GLU A 129 -18.15 -0.95 13.79
C GLU A 129 -17.61 -1.83 14.91
N GLU A 130 -18.12 -3.07 15.02
CA GLU A 130 -17.60 -4.03 16.01
C GLU A 130 -16.27 -4.58 15.57
N LYS A 131 -16.06 -4.71 14.26
CA LYS A 131 -14.81 -5.20 13.69
C LYS A 131 -14.50 -4.49 12.38
N THR A 132 -13.23 -4.45 12.07
CA THR A 132 -12.72 -4.01 10.78
C THR A 132 -11.47 -4.84 10.48
N GLY A 133 -10.66 -4.42 9.55
CA GLY A 133 -9.44 -5.16 9.23
C GLY A 133 -8.70 -4.58 8.04
N ILE A 134 -7.91 -5.46 7.45
CA ILE A 134 -7.12 -5.17 6.26
C ILE A 134 -7.57 -6.11 5.15
N THR A 135 -7.58 -5.61 3.92
CA THR A 135 -7.77 -6.43 2.72
C THR A 135 -6.58 -6.22 1.81
N THR A 136 -6.00 -7.29 1.30
CA THR A 136 -5.08 -7.21 0.15
C THR A 136 -5.86 -7.49 -1.12
N MET A 137 -5.58 -6.74 -2.18
CA MET A 137 -6.36 -6.80 -3.42
C MET A 137 -5.50 -6.47 -4.62
N TYR A 138 -5.91 -6.98 -5.79
CA TYR A 138 -5.33 -6.54 -7.05
C TYR A 138 -5.86 -5.14 -7.38
N MET A 139 -4.97 -4.27 -7.81
CA MET A 139 -5.39 -2.96 -8.29
C MET A 139 -5.88 -3.07 -9.74
N GLU A 140 -7.00 -2.43 -9.99
CA GLU A 140 -7.61 -2.33 -11.31
C GLU A 140 -7.92 -0.88 -11.59
N LYS A 141 -8.42 -0.60 -12.78
CA LYS A 141 -8.94 0.70 -13.14
C LYS A 141 -10.18 0.98 -12.29
N GLY A 142 -10.07 1.90 -11.37
CA GLY A 142 -11.13 2.22 -10.42
C GLY A 142 -10.55 2.30 -9.00
N LEU A 143 -11.36 2.79 -8.07
CA LEU A 143 -10.91 3.01 -6.70
C LEU A 143 -11.35 1.86 -5.80
N ASP A 144 -10.38 1.03 -5.40
CA ASP A 144 -10.57 -0.06 -4.43
C ASP A 144 -11.68 -1.05 -4.84
N THR A 145 -11.82 -1.30 -6.15
CA THR A 145 -12.83 -2.22 -6.69
C THR A 145 -12.25 -3.52 -7.24
N GLY A 146 -10.94 -3.68 -7.20
CA GLY A 146 -10.27 -4.87 -7.73
C GLY A 146 -10.57 -6.14 -6.93
N ASP A 147 -10.18 -7.28 -7.50
CA ASP A 147 -10.39 -8.58 -6.84
C ASP A 147 -9.61 -8.67 -5.53
N MET A 148 -10.28 -9.13 -4.48
CA MET A 148 -9.67 -9.33 -3.17
C MET A 148 -8.84 -10.63 -3.16
N ILE A 149 -7.77 -10.65 -2.36
CA ILE A 149 -6.93 -11.83 -2.19
C ILE A 149 -7.07 -12.35 -0.76
N ASP A 150 -6.69 -11.56 0.23
CA ASP A 150 -6.72 -11.94 1.64
C ASP A 150 -7.38 -10.87 2.49
N LYS A 151 -7.88 -11.29 3.65
CA LYS A 151 -8.42 -10.39 4.68
C LYS A 151 -7.90 -10.81 6.03
N ALA A 152 -7.70 -9.83 6.92
CA ALA A 152 -7.41 -10.08 8.33
C ALA A 152 -8.28 -9.14 9.16
N GLU A 153 -8.92 -9.68 10.21
CA GLU A 153 -9.88 -8.95 11.03
C GLU A 153 -9.29 -8.49 12.35
N VAL A 154 -9.79 -7.35 12.83
CA VAL A 154 -9.51 -6.79 14.15
C VAL A 154 -10.84 -6.42 14.79
N VAL A 155 -11.02 -6.80 16.06
CA VAL A 155 -12.19 -6.38 16.84
C VAL A 155 -11.87 -5.03 17.49
N LEU A 156 -12.79 -4.07 17.37
CA LEU A 156 -12.61 -2.76 17.97
C LEU A 156 -12.96 -2.82 19.45
N ASP A 157 -12.12 -2.20 20.30
CA ASP A 157 -12.44 -2.02 21.70
C ASP A 157 -13.51 -0.94 21.87
N GLU A 158 -14.20 -0.95 23.01
CA GLU A 158 -15.17 0.09 23.36
C GLU A 158 -14.55 1.51 23.32
N LYS A 159 -13.28 1.59 23.64
CA LYS A 159 -12.54 2.88 23.68
C LYS A 159 -11.65 3.09 22.45
N GLU A 160 -11.90 2.34 21.38
CA GLU A 160 -11.08 2.43 20.17
C GLU A 160 -11.15 3.82 19.56
N THR A 161 -9.98 4.37 19.25
CA THR A 161 -9.85 5.63 18.50
C THR A 161 -9.31 5.35 17.12
N ALA A 162 -9.38 6.34 16.23
CA ALA A 162 -8.76 6.21 14.91
C ALA A 162 -7.25 5.97 15.04
N GLY A 163 -6.58 6.62 16.01
CA GLY A 163 -5.16 6.44 16.25
C GLY A 163 -4.80 5.05 16.72
N SER A 164 -5.51 4.50 17.71
CA SER A 164 -5.24 3.15 18.20
C SER A 164 -5.52 2.10 17.13
N LEU A 165 -6.58 2.27 16.36
CA LEU A 165 -6.91 1.37 15.27
C LEU A 165 -5.87 1.44 14.15
N HIS A 166 -5.43 2.63 13.80
CA HIS A 166 -4.35 2.86 12.83
C HIS A 166 -3.12 2.02 13.21
N ASP A 167 -2.69 2.09 14.45
CA ASP A 167 -1.49 1.39 14.91
C ASP A 167 -1.64 -0.13 14.82
N LYS A 168 -2.81 -0.66 15.15
CA LYS A 168 -3.09 -2.09 15.02
C LYS A 168 -3.09 -2.53 13.55
N LEU A 169 -3.74 -1.75 12.69
CA LEU A 169 -3.90 -2.11 11.28
C LEU A 169 -2.60 -2.02 10.49
N MET A 170 -1.71 -1.07 10.80
CA MET A 170 -0.47 -0.97 10.05
C MET A 170 0.45 -2.17 10.26
N VAL A 171 0.44 -2.75 11.46
CA VAL A 171 1.20 -3.98 11.74
C VAL A 171 0.53 -5.19 11.08
N LEU A 172 -0.78 -5.30 11.22
CA LEU A 172 -1.55 -6.38 10.63
C LEU A 172 -1.43 -6.40 9.11
N GLY A 173 -1.42 -5.21 8.49
CA GLY A 173 -1.26 -5.08 7.04
C GLY A 173 0.08 -5.57 6.55
N ALA A 174 1.14 -5.30 7.30
CA ALA A 174 2.49 -5.78 6.96
C ALA A 174 2.53 -7.31 6.95
N ASP A 175 1.99 -7.95 7.98
CA ASP A 175 1.96 -9.41 8.09
C ASP A 175 1.09 -10.03 6.98
N LEU A 176 -0.07 -9.45 6.72
CA LEU A 176 -0.97 -9.95 5.69
C LEU A 176 -0.36 -9.85 4.30
N LEU A 177 0.37 -8.76 4.03
CA LEU A 177 1.03 -8.61 2.74
C LEU A 177 2.03 -9.73 2.48
N LEU A 178 2.84 -10.08 3.48
CA LEU A 178 3.81 -11.17 3.32
C LEU A 178 3.13 -12.50 2.98
N GLU A 179 2.00 -12.79 3.62
CA GLU A 179 1.20 -13.98 3.31
C GLU A 179 0.67 -13.93 1.87
N THR A 180 0.16 -12.77 1.46
CA THR A 180 -0.37 -12.58 0.11
C THR A 180 0.72 -12.79 -0.95
N LEU A 181 1.91 -12.23 -0.73
CA LEU A 181 3.02 -12.40 -1.66
C LEU A 181 3.45 -13.86 -1.77
N LYS A 182 3.46 -14.58 -0.66
CA LYS A 182 3.76 -16.02 -0.67
C LYS A 182 2.75 -16.79 -1.52
N LYS A 183 1.47 -16.49 -1.39
CA LYS A 183 0.41 -17.13 -2.19
C LYS A 183 0.54 -16.81 -3.67
N LEU A 184 0.91 -15.58 -4.01
CA LEU A 184 1.17 -15.19 -5.40
C LEU A 184 2.33 -15.99 -5.99
N GLU A 185 3.42 -16.11 -5.27
CA GLU A 185 4.60 -16.84 -5.69
C GLU A 185 4.31 -18.34 -5.84
N ASP A 186 3.57 -18.93 -4.89
CA ASP A 186 3.22 -20.36 -4.88
C ASP A 186 2.10 -20.70 -5.88
N GLY A 187 1.43 -19.70 -6.45
CA GLY A 187 0.29 -19.91 -7.33
C GLY A 187 -0.99 -20.30 -6.60
N THR A 188 -1.06 -20.08 -5.28
CA THR A 188 -2.22 -20.43 -4.46
C THR A 188 -3.15 -19.26 -4.16
N ALA A 189 -2.82 -18.05 -4.63
CA ALA A 189 -3.68 -16.90 -4.45
C ALA A 189 -4.99 -17.05 -5.23
N VAL A 190 -6.11 -16.80 -4.56
CA VAL A 190 -7.45 -16.87 -5.16
C VAL A 190 -8.03 -15.47 -5.30
N ARG A 191 -8.53 -15.15 -6.49
CA ARG A 191 -9.15 -13.86 -6.76
C ARG A 191 -10.63 -13.92 -6.39
N LYS A 192 -11.06 -13.02 -5.51
CA LYS A 192 -12.46 -12.92 -5.09
C LYS A 192 -13.01 -11.56 -5.52
N LYS A 193 -14.04 -11.57 -6.35
CA LYS A 193 -14.69 -10.34 -6.76
C LYS A 193 -15.41 -9.70 -5.58
N GLN A 194 -15.38 -8.36 -5.53
CA GLN A 194 -16.16 -7.62 -4.55
C GLN A 194 -17.61 -7.55 -5.02
N ASN A 195 -18.52 -7.75 -4.07
CA ASN A 195 -19.95 -7.55 -4.32
C ASN A 195 -20.28 -6.08 -4.04
N ASP A 196 -21.12 -5.53 -4.87
CA ASP A 196 -21.59 -4.14 -4.69
C ASP A 196 -22.56 -4.03 -3.50
#